data_accf22e050c2f6a658b0d2275f113f2c
#
_entry.id   accf22e050c2f6a658b0d2275f113f2c
#
_cell.length_a   1.000
_cell.length_b   1.000
_cell.length_c   1.000
_cell.angle_alpha   90.00
_cell.angle_beta   90.00
_cell.angle_gamma   90.00
#
_symmetry.space_group_name_H-M   'P 1'
#
loop_
_entity.id
_entity.type
_entity.pdbx_description
1 polymer ?
#
loop_
_entity_poly.entity_id
_entity_poly.type
_entity_poly.pdbx_seq_one_letter_code
_entity_poly.pdbx_strand_id
1 'polypeptide(L)'
;QGWNWIGYIPQYGGLTDAALGTIVATQGDFLKNQNASSEYYEGFGWYGSLESMAPGDGYLLDVAEASGLIYPDFEEEDGLARKVVDVILPSKVSEWFVNPHAYEFNGSITLSVDNQEDGSGDYIAIFAGDECRGIAEYRDDYPWEGDQGIYILMAYSDFENGEALTFKYYNSERNEIIVYAETIEFTSDMIVGNGMDPFGLSRIARSAPEEYILSDAYPN
;
A
#
# COMPACT_ATOMS: atom_id res chain seq x y z
N GLN A 1 -19.50 14.43 0.44
CA GLN A 1 -18.83 13.99 1.69
C GLN A 1 -18.92 12.47 1.79
N GLY A 2 -17.83 11.85 2.23
CA GLY A 2 -17.70 10.41 2.34
C GLY A 2 -17.51 9.72 1.00
N TRP A 3 -17.57 8.39 1.02
CA TRP A 3 -17.30 7.54 -0.13
C TRP A 3 -18.31 7.70 -1.26
N ASN A 4 -17.80 7.89 -2.47
CA ASN A 4 -18.56 8.03 -3.70
C ASN A 4 -18.05 7.05 -4.74
N TRP A 5 -18.96 6.28 -5.35
CA TRP A 5 -18.62 5.47 -6.51
C TRP A 5 -18.55 6.36 -7.75
N ILE A 6 -17.42 6.34 -8.45
CA ILE A 6 -17.22 7.04 -9.70
C ILE A 6 -16.74 6.08 -10.79
N GLY A 7 -17.22 6.25 -12.00
CA GLY A 7 -16.74 5.55 -13.19
C GLY A 7 -15.86 6.47 -14.02
N TYR A 8 -14.74 5.99 -14.52
CA TYR A 8 -13.90 6.75 -15.44
C TYR A 8 -14.40 6.55 -16.87
N ILE A 9 -14.95 7.61 -17.45
CA ILE A 9 -15.64 7.59 -18.75
C ILE A 9 -14.83 8.13 -19.95
N PRO A 10 -13.70 8.85 -19.80
CA PRO A 10 -12.88 9.24 -20.93
C PRO A 10 -12.40 8.06 -21.76
N GLN A 11 -12.11 8.29 -23.03
CA GLN A 11 -11.68 7.25 -23.97
C GLN A 11 -10.24 6.80 -23.72
N TYR A 12 -9.40 7.70 -23.20
CA TYR A 12 -7.98 7.45 -22.89
C TYR A 12 -7.73 7.60 -21.40
N GLY A 13 -6.74 6.88 -20.88
CA GLY A 13 -6.33 7.01 -19.49
C GLY A 13 -5.68 8.37 -19.21
N GLY A 14 -5.69 8.81 -17.97
CA GLY A 14 -5.05 10.04 -17.54
C GLY A 14 -4.42 9.93 -16.16
N LEU A 15 -3.42 10.76 -15.88
CA LEU A 15 -2.88 10.88 -14.53
C LEU A 15 -4.00 11.25 -13.54
N THR A 16 -3.93 10.74 -12.33
CA THR A 16 -4.95 10.97 -11.28
C THR A 16 -5.16 12.46 -11.03
N ASP A 17 -4.09 13.26 -10.93
CA ASP A 17 -4.18 14.72 -10.77
C ASP A 17 -4.95 15.40 -11.91
N ALA A 18 -4.68 15.02 -13.14
CA ALA A 18 -5.33 15.59 -14.30
C ALA A 18 -6.80 15.15 -14.38
N ALA A 19 -7.08 13.90 -14.11
CA ALA A 19 -8.44 13.34 -14.15
C ALA A 19 -9.34 13.94 -13.08
N LEU A 20 -8.82 14.23 -11.90
CA LEU A 20 -9.53 14.80 -10.77
C LEU A 20 -9.37 16.33 -10.64
N GLY A 21 -8.74 16.97 -11.62
CA GLY A 21 -8.40 18.41 -11.56
C GLY A 21 -9.57 19.39 -11.46
N THR A 22 -10.80 18.92 -11.62
CA THR A 22 -12.01 19.77 -11.48
C THR A 22 -12.67 19.68 -10.11
N ILE A 23 -12.30 18.70 -9.28
CA ILE A 23 -12.81 18.64 -7.90
C ILE A 23 -12.04 19.62 -7.01
N VAL A 24 -12.69 20.08 -5.96
CA VAL A 24 -12.05 20.85 -4.89
C VAL A 24 -11.50 19.84 -3.91
N ALA A 25 -10.28 19.38 -4.16
CA ALA A 25 -9.61 18.42 -3.29
C ALA A 25 -9.04 19.10 -2.05
N THR A 26 -9.09 18.42 -0.92
CA THR A 26 -8.57 18.86 0.38
C THR A 26 -7.63 17.80 0.95
N GLN A 27 -6.74 18.21 1.86
CA GLN A 27 -5.81 17.31 2.53
C GLN A 27 -6.53 16.08 3.07
N GLY A 28 -6.07 14.88 2.68
CA GLY A 28 -6.60 13.60 3.12
C GLY A 28 -7.78 13.07 2.30
N ASP A 29 -8.25 13.79 1.27
CA ASP A 29 -9.17 13.21 0.29
C ASP A 29 -8.52 11.98 -0.35
N PHE A 30 -9.31 10.93 -0.59
CA PHE A 30 -8.77 9.62 -0.91
C PHE A 30 -9.44 8.98 -2.12
N LEU A 31 -8.65 8.40 -2.99
CA LEU A 31 -9.11 7.63 -4.15
C LEU A 31 -8.56 6.21 -4.10
N LYS A 32 -9.40 5.22 -4.35
CA LYS A 32 -8.94 3.83 -4.52
C LYS A 32 -9.74 3.07 -5.56
N ASN A 33 -9.13 2.00 -6.05
CA ASN A 33 -9.82 0.93 -6.76
C ASN A 33 -9.50 -0.42 -6.07
N GLN A 34 -9.69 -1.54 -6.78
CA GLN A 34 -9.39 -2.86 -6.23
C GLN A 34 -7.88 -3.05 -5.94
N ASN A 35 -7.00 -2.39 -6.68
CA ASN A 35 -5.57 -2.72 -6.72
C ASN A 35 -4.64 -1.66 -6.12
N ALA A 36 -5.10 -0.41 -6.03
CA ALA A 36 -4.25 0.73 -5.73
C ALA A 36 -5.04 1.87 -5.08
N SER A 37 -4.32 2.77 -4.42
CA SER A 37 -4.89 3.96 -3.79
C SER A 37 -4.02 5.19 -4.00
N SER A 38 -4.62 6.36 -3.87
CA SER A 38 -3.97 7.66 -3.89
C SER A 38 -4.66 8.59 -2.89
N GLU A 39 -3.88 9.43 -2.22
CA GLU A 39 -4.35 10.44 -1.26
C GLU A 39 -3.96 11.82 -1.77
N TYR A 40 -4.80 12.81 -1.49
CA TYR A 40 -4.49 14.20 -1.85
C TYR A 40 -3.70 14.89 -0.75
N TYR A 41 -2.58 15.49 -1.14
CA TYR A 41 -1.70 16.28 -0.29
C TYR A 41 -1.71 17.75 -0.72
N GLU A 42 -2.11 18.64 0.17
CA GLU A 42 -2.20 20.07 -0.14
C GLU A 42 -0.85 20.62 -0.60
N GLY A 43 -0.84 21.26 -1.78
CA GLY A 43 0.36 21.78 -2.41
C GLY A 43 1.16 20.78 -3.25
N PHE A 44 0.84 19.49 -3.19
CA PHE A 44 1.55 18.41 -3.90
C PHE A 44 0.67 17.61 -4.86
N GLY A 45 -0.66 17.60 -4.63
CA GLY A 45 -1.60 16.85 -5.46
C GLY A 45 -1.88 15.43 -4.96
N TRP A 46 -2.32 14.57 -5.87
CA TRP A 46 -2.62 13.17 -5.60
C TRP A 46 -1.36 12.31 -5.65
N TYR A 47 -1.05 11.62 -4.56
CA TYR A 47 0.10 10.74 -4.47
C TYR A 47 -0.28 9.38 -3.87
N GLY A 48 0.25 8.30 -4.44
CA GLY A 48 0.00 6.94 -4.00
C GLY A 48 0.39 5.90 -5.04
N SER A 49 -0.08 4.67 -4.86
CA SER A 49 0.10 3.60 -5.84
C SER A 49 -0.86 3.72 -7.04
N LEU A 50 -1.93 4.52 -6.92
CA LEU A 50 -2.87 4.82 -7.99
C LEU A 50 -2.46 6.10 -8.72
N GLU A 51 -1.52 5.99 -9.65
CA GLU A 51 -0.94 7.11 -10.38
C GLU A 51 -1.81 7.57 -11.56
N SER A 52 -2.67 6.69 -12.09
CA SER A 52 -3.52 6.97 -13.25
C SER A 52 -4.87 6.29 -13.17
N MET A 53 -5.85 6.88 -13.85
CA MET A 53 -7.18 6.33 -14.03
C MET A 53 -7.34 5.81 -15.46
N ALA A 54 -8.04 4.68 -15.62
CA ALA A 54 -8.18 3.98 -16.90
C ALA A 54 -9.65 3.87 -17.37
N PRO A 55 -9.89 3.89 -18.69
CA PRO A 55 -11.21 3.78 -19.27
C PRO A 55 -11.97 2.53 -18.82
N GLY A 56 -13.21 2.74 -18.35
CA GLY A 56 -14.09 1.65 -17.91
C GLY A 56 -13.83 1.13 -16.50
N ASP A 57 -12.80 1.61 -15.81
CA ASP A 57 -12.58 1.27 -14.42
C ASP A 57 -13.51 2.07 -13.48
N GLY A 58 -13.83 1.43 -12.35
CA GLY A 58 -14.58 2.04 -11.24
C GLY A 58 -13.66 2.37 -10.07
N TYR A 59 -13.98 3.46 -9.39
CA TYR A 59 -13.20 3.95 -8.26
C TYR A 59 -14.11 4.32 -7.09
N LEU A 60 -13.57 4.25 -5.89
CA LEU A 60 -14.13 4.83 -4.68
C LEU A 60 -13.38 6.12 -4.35
N LEU A 61 -14.10 7.22 -4.29
CA LEU A 61 -13.58 8.55 -3.96
C LEU A 61 -14.19 9.03 -2.65
N ASP A 62 -13.37 9.26 -1.64
CA ASP A 62 -13.76 9.92 -0.40
C ASP A 62 -13.32 11.38 -0.43
N VAL A 63 -14.26 12.30 -0.26
CA VAL A 63 -14.02 13.75 -0.29
C VAL A 63 -14.68 14.45 0.87
N ALA A 64 -13.93 15.36 1.50
CA ALA A 64 -14.44 16.21 2.57
C ALA A 64 -15.42 17.29 2.05
N GLU A 65 -15.14 17.84 0.88
CA GLU A 65 -15.94 18.90 0.27
C GLU A 65 -16.74 18.39 -0.93
N ALA A 66 -18.01 18.77 -1.01
CA ALA A 66 -18.84 18.43 -2.15
C ALA A 66 -18.44 19.27 -3.37
N SER A 67 -18.09 18.63 -4.46
CA SER A 67 -17.75 19.29 -5.73
C SER A 67 -18.24 18.50 -6.93
N GLY A 68 -18.27 19.14 -8.10
CA GLY A 68 -18.59 18.49 -9.36
C GLY A 68 -17.33 17.89 -9.98
N LEU A 69 -17.41 16.65 -10.47
CA LEU A 69 -16.33 16.02 -11.23
C LEU A 69 -16.67 16.12 -12.73
N ILE A 70 -15.78 16.74 -13.49
CA ILE A 70 -15.81 16.80 -14.94
C ILE A 70 -14.45 16.31 -15.43
N TYR A 71 -14.45 15.17 -16.10
CA TYR A 71 -13.21 14.65 -16.69
C TYR A 71 -12.79 15.50 -17.89
N PRO A 72 -11.49 15.83 -18.01
CA PRO A 72 -10.97 16.45 -19.22
C PRO A 72 -10.98 15.46 -20.40
N ASP A 73 -10.94 16.00 -21.60
CA ASP A 73 -10.71 15.19 -22.79
C ASP A 73 -9.19 14.88 -22.87
N PHE A 74 -8.86 13.61 -22.74
CA PHE A 74 -7.50 13.11 -22.94
C PHE A 74 -7.33 12.67 -24.39
N GLU A 75 -6.17 12.93 -24.98
CA GLU A 75 -5.80 12.46 -26.30
C GLU A 75 -4.99 11.14 -26.23
N GLU A 76 -4.89 10.43 -27.34
CA GLU A 76 -4.18 9.14 -27.41
C GLU A 76 -2.70 9.25 -26.98
N GLU A 77 -2.07 10.41 -27.25
CA GLU A 77 -0.68 10.68 -26.87
C GLU A 77 -0.51 10.93 -25.36
N ASP A 78 -1.56 11.37 -24.68
CA ASP A 78 -1.60 11.55 -23.22
C ASP A 78 -2.01 10.25 -22.52
N GLY A 79 -2.50 9.28 -23.30
CA GLY A 79 -3.03 8.02 -22.81
C GLY A 79 -1.95 7.14 -22.18
N LEU A 80 -1.95 7.10 -20.86
CA LEU A 80 -1.20 6.08 -20.13
C LEU A 80 -1.90 4.73 -20.38
N ALA A 81 -1.36 3.96 -21.30
CA ALA A 81 -1.75 2.57 -21.42
C ALA A 81 -1.59 1.91 -20.04
N ARG A 82 -2.61 1.18 -19.58
CA ARG A 82 -2.54 0.39 -18.36
C ARG A 82 -1.25 -0.42 -18.38
N LYS A 83 -0.25 0.08 -17.66
CA LYS A 83 1.04 -0.59 -17.55
C LYS A 83 0.85 -1.74 -16.58
N VAL A 84 0.54 -2.91 -17.09
CA VAL A 84 0.65 -4.14 -16.32
C VAL A 84 2.15 -4.37 -16.15
N VAL A 85 2.69 -3.96 -15.03
CA VAL A 85 4.05 -4.34 -14.63
C VAL A 85 3.91 -5.67 -13.92
N ASP A 86 4.38 -6.75 -14.56
CA ASP A 86 4.56 -8.00 -13.87
C ASP A 86 5.65 -7.79 -12.81
N VAL A 87 5.25 -7.65 -11.55
CA VAL A 87 6.19 -7.55 -10.44
C VAL A 87 6.84 -8.91 -10.25
N ILE A 88 8.11 -9.00 -10.62
CA ILE A 88 8.92 -10.20 -10.40
C ILE A 88 9.49 -10.12 -8.99
N LEU A 89 8.84 -10.78 -8.05
CA LEU A 89 9.31 -10.85 -6.66
C LEU A 89 10.63 -11.63 -6.53
N PRO A 90 11.52 -11.23 -5.61
CA PRO A 90 12.69 -12.01 -5.25
C PRO A 90 12.30 -13.45 -4.84
N SER A 91 13.14 -14.42 -5.14
CA SER A 91 12.85 -15.84 -4.92
C SER A 91 12.46 -16.17 -3.47
N LYS A 92 13.01 -15.44 -2.50
CA LYS A 92 12.74 -15.63 -1.06
C LYS A 92 11.33 -15.23 -0.64
N VAL A 93 10.71 -14.35 -1.38
CA VAL A 93 9.36 -13.83 -1.14
C VAL A 93 8.42 -14.08 -2.32
N SER A 94 8.79 -14.98 -3.21
CA SER A 94 7.99 -15.32 -4.39
C SER A 94 6.58 -15.83 -4.06
N GLU A 95 6.39 -16.35 -2.85
CA GLU A 95 5.08 -16.79 -2.34
C GLU A 95 4.25 -15.65 -1.72
N TRP A 96 4.81 -14.44 -1.61
CA TRP A 96 4.08 -13.25 -1.15
C TRP A 96 3.22 -12.69 -2.27
N PHE A 97 2.37 -13.52 -2.78
CA PHE A 97 1.46 -13.17 -3.87
C PHE A 97 0.04 -13.04 -3.32
N VAL A 98 -0.65 -12.00 -3.74
CA VAL A 98 -2.06 -11.81 -3.47
C VAL A 98 -2.82 -11.64 -4.79
N ASN A 99 -3.96 -12.31 -4.91
CA ASN A 99 -4.92 -12.04 -5.99
C ASN A 99 -6.01 -11.10 -5.46
N PRO A 100 -5.99 -9.80 -5.81
CA PRO A 100 -6.97 -8.84 -5.32
C PRO A 100 -8.41 -9.24 -5.58
N HIS A 101 -8.66 -9.94 -6.69
CA HIS A 101 -10.01 -10.34 -7.10
C HIS A 101 -10.55 -11.57 -6.36
N ALA A 102 -9.77 -12.19 -5.48
CA ALA A 102 -10.22 -13.29 -4.64
C ALA A 102 -10.96 -12.82 -3.37
N TYR A 103 -10.90 -11.52 -3.05
CA TYR A 103 -11.41 -10.96 -1.81
C TYR A 103 -12.55 -9.97 -2.04
N GLU A 104 -13.49 -9.93 -1.08
CA GLU A 104 -14.66 -9.05 -1.13
C GLU A 104 -14.33 -7.63 -0.68
N PHE A 105 -13.44 -7.48 0.31
CA PHE A 105 -13.11 -6.19 0.93
C PHE A 105 -11.65 -5.81 0.75
N ASN A 106 -11.38 -4.50 0.71
CA ASN A 106 -10.03 -3.98 0.74
C ASN A 106 -9.92 -2.70 1.59
N GLY A 107 -8.69 -2.38 1.98
CA GLY A 107 -8.31 -1.14 2.65
C GLY A 107 -6.91 -0.73 2.23
N SER A 108 -6.50 0.48 2.54
CA SER A 108 -5.16 1.00 2.24
C SER A 108 -4.35 1.15 3.53
N ILE A 109 -3.06 0.81 3.44
CA ILE A 109 -2.11 0.96 4.53
C ILE A 109 -0.85 1.59 3.98
N THR A 110 -0.44 2.72 4.56
CA THR A 110 0.87 3.34 4.30
C THR A 110 1.76 3.12 5.50
N LEU A 111 2.90 2.49 5.28
CA LEU A 111 3.82 2.00 6.29
C LEU A 111 5.21 2.64 6.15
N SER A 112 5.93 2.70 7.27
CA SER A 112 7.37 2.94 7.29
C SER A 112 8.08 1.95 8.21
N VAL A 113 9.37 1.77 8.00
CA VAL A 113 10.23 0.91 8.83
C VAL A 113 11.23 1.79 9.58
N ASP A 114 11.27 1.66 10.90
CA ASP A 114 12.20 2.43 11.72
C ASP A 114 13.66 2.13 11.37
N ASN A 115 14.47 3.21 11.28
CA ASN A 115 15.89 3.15 10.97
C ASN A 115 16.25 2.42 9.66
N GLN A 116 15.39 2.52 8.66
CA GLN A 116 15.71 2.10 7.30
C GLN A 116 16.49 3.20 6.60
N GLU A 117 17.69 2.89 6.09
CA GLU A 117 18.53 3.84 5.34
C GLU A 117 18.15 3.85 3.85
N ASP A 118 18.37 2.74 3.14
CA ASP A 118 17.97 2.54 1.75
C ASP A 118 17.14 1.26 1.67
N GLY A 119 15.95 1.36 1.15
CA GLY A 119 15.01 0.25 1.01
C GLY A 119 14.80 -0.21 -0.43
N SER A 120 15.64 0.24 -1.36
CA SER A 120 15.49 -0.13 -2.77
C SER A 120 15.50 -1.65 -2.95
N GLY A 121 14.41 -2.19 -3.52
CA GLY A 121 14.19 -3.64 -3.67
C GLY A 121 13.71 -4.35 -2.41
N ASP A 122 13.38 -3.62 -1.35
CA ASP A 122 12.76 -4.15 -0.14
C ASP A 122 11.24 -4.25 -0.31
N TYR A 123 10.63 -5.19 0.39
CA TYR A 123 9.18 -5.42 0.36
C TYR A 123 8.61 -5.54 1.77
N ILE A 124 7.41 -5.00 1.96
CA ILE A 124 6.57 -5.31 3.12
C ILE A 124 5.34 -6.08 2.63
N ALA A 125 4.98 -7.12 3.38
CA ALA A 125 3.73 -7.81 3.17
C ALA A 125 2.96 -7.98 4.49
N ILE A 126 1.64 -8.04 4.38
CA ILE A 126 0.72 -8.29 5.47
C ILE A 126 0.08 -9.65 5.32
N PHE A 127 -0.20 -10.26 6.46
CA PHE A 127 -0.67 -11.64 6.54
C PHE A 127 -1.83 -11.78 7.52
N ALA A 128 -2.83 -12.57 7.14
CA ALA A 128 -3.78 -13.15 8.06
C ALA A 128 -3.36 -14.62 8.28
N GLY A 129 -2.83 -14.94 9.47
CA GLY A 129 -2.16 -16.22 9.69
C GLY A 129 -0.96 -16.39 8.74
N ASP A 130 -1.00 -17.39 7.86
CA ASP A 130 0.04 -17.67 6.89
C ASP A 130 -0.29 -17.15 5.47
N GLU A 131 -1.47 -16.60 5.26
CA GLU A 131 -1.93 -16.13 3.95
C GLU A 131 -1.58 -14.66 3.72
N CYS A 132 -0.91 -14.37 2.59
CA CYS A 132 -0.57 -13.01 2.20
C CYS A 132 -1.83 -12.24 1.81
N ARG A 133 -2.05 -11.09 2.44
CA ARG A 133 -3.21 -10.21 2.26
C ARG A 133 -2.88 -8.88 1.58
N GLY A 134 -1.61 -8.64 1.30
CA GLY A 134 -1.13 -7.44 0.61
C GLY A 134 0.38 -7.37 0.61
N ILE A 135 0.94 -6.72 -0.39
CA ILE A 135 2.39 -6.52 -0.54
C ILE A 135 2.65 -5.15 -1.17
N ALA A 136 3.72 -4.50 -0.74
CA ALA A 136 4.24 -3.29 -1.36
C ALA A 136 5.77 -3.31 -1.44
N GLU A 137 6.29 -2.67 -2.48
CA GLU A 137 7.70 -2.34 -2.65
C GLU A 137 7.99 -0.98 -1.99
N TYR A 138 9.25 -0.80 -1.58
CA TYR A 138 9.78 0.46 -1.07
C TYR A 138 9.61 1.60 -2.06
N ARG A 139 9.25 2.78 -1.54
CA ARG A 139 9.14 4.04 -2.30
C ARG A 139 9.77 5.20 -1.53
N ASP A 140 10.49 6.05 -2.26
CA ASP A 140 11.07 7.31 -1.79
C ASP A 140 10.84 8.46 -2.79
N ASP A 141 9.97 8.23 -3.79
CA ASP A 141 9.69 9.15 -4.91
C ASP A 141 8.56 10.16 -4.60
N TYR A 142 8.24 10.37 -3.32
CA TYR A 142 7.20 11.32 -2.90
C TYR A 142 7.66 12.79 -3.06
N PRO A 143 6.70 13.73 -3.31
CA PRO A 143 7.03 15.10 -3.69
C PRO A 143 7.34 16.04 -2.51
N TRP A 144 7.11 15.64 -1.26
CA TRP A 144 7.42 16.45 -0.06
C TRP A 144 8.82 16.16 0.46
N GLU A 145 9.33 17.06 1.31
CA GLU A 145 10.61 16.83 1.98
C GLU A 145 10.48 15.72 3.03
N GLY A 146 11.37 14.75 2.97
CA GLY A 146 11.46 13.61 3.88
C GLY A 146 12.63 12.71 3.50
N ASP A 147 13.14 11.97 4.45
CA ASP A 147 14.27 11.05 4.30
C ASP A 147 13.88 9.59 4.62
N GLN A 148 12.62 9.35 4.95
CA GLN A 148 12.11 8.04 5.30
C GLN A 148 11.30 7.45 4.16
N GLY A 149 11.73 6.30 3.64
CA GLY A 149 10.95 5.58 2.65
C GLY A 149 9.62 5.03 3.20
N ILE A 150 8.66 4.85 2.31
CA ILE A 150 7.32 4.38 2.63
C ILE A 150 6.93 3.18 1.77
N TYR A 151 5.92 2.46 2.25
CA TYR A 151 5.29 1.34 1.56
C TYR A 151 3.79 1.59 1.51
N ILE A 152 3.21 1.65 0.32
CA ILE A 152 1.77 1.87 0.11
C ILE A 152 1.17 0.59 -0.42
N LEU A 153 0.38 -0.10 0.39
CA LEU A 153 -0.23 -1.38 0.02
C LEU A 153 -1.75 -1.38 0.18
N MET A 154 -2.38 -2.21 -0.62
CA MET A 154 -3.78 -2.59 -0.41
C MET A 154 -3.82 -3.86 0.45
N ALA A 155 -4.64 -3.82 1.49
CA ALA A 155 -4.97 -4.95 2.35
C ALA A 155 -6.28 -5.59 1.89
N TYR A 156 -6.35 -6.92 1.85
CA TYR A 156 -7.53 -7.65 1.38
C TYR A 156 -8.07 -8.59 2.44
N SER A 157 -9.40 -8.73 2.50
CA SER A 157 -10.08 -9.67 3.40
C SER A 157 -11.41 -10.14 2.81
N ASP A 158 -11.85 -11.34 3.22
CA ASP A 158 -13.22 -11.83 3.00
C ASP A 158 -14.16 -11.41 4.13
N PHE A 159 -13.62 -10.76 5.17
CA PHE A 159 -14.39 -10.27 6.31
C PHE A 159 -14.42 -8.74 6.28
N GLU A 160 -15.61 -8.18 6.51
CA GLU A 160 -15.80 -6.73 6.58
C GLU A 160 -14.96 -6.10 7.70
N ASN A 161 -14.73 -6.84 8.80
CA ASN A 161 -13.91 -6.39 9.93
C ASN A 161 -13.45 -7.58 10.80
N GLY A 162 -12.48 -7.30 11.68
CA GLY A 162 -12.08 -8.22 12.77
C GLY A 162 -10.96 -9.20 12.41
N GLU A 163 -10.46 -9.23 11.16
CA GLU A 163 -9.32 -10.06 10.80
C GLU A 163 -8.01 -9.42 11.29
N ALA A 164 -7.22 -10.16 12.07
CA ALA A 164 -5.94 -9.67 12.58
C ALA A 164 -4.85 -9.80 11.50
N LEU A 165 -4.22 -8.68 11.17
CA LEU A 165 -3.15 -8.59 10.19
C LEU A 165 -1.80 -8.42 10.89
N THR A 166 -0.80 -9.17 10.42
CA THR A 166 0.60 -9.16 10.89
C THR A 166 1.53 -8.74 9.76
N PHE A 167 2.75 -8.32 10.08
CA PHE A 167 3.69 -7.74 9.13
C PHE A 167 4.96 -8.57 8.99
N LYS A 168 5.40 -8.76 7.74
CA LYS A 168 6.71 -9.29 7.41
C LYS A 168 7.42 -8.32 6.45
N TYR A 169 8.67 -8.07 6.71
CA TYR A 169 9.54 -7.22 5.91
C TYR A 169 10.66 -8.05 5.31
N TYR A 170 10.88 -7.91 4.03
CA TYR A 170 12.02 -8.48 3.33
C TYR A 170 13.07 -7.40 3.09
N ASN A 171 14.26 -7.60 3.65
CA ASN A 171 15.42 -6.77 3.39
C ASN A 171 16.23 -7.38 2.24
N SER A 172 16.32 -6.66 1.12
CA SER A 172 16.97 -7.12 -0.11
C SER A 172 18.49 -7.25 0.05
N GLU A 173 19.12 -6.27 0.72
CA GLU A 173 20.57 -6.25 0.93
C GLU A 173 21.05 -7.45 1.75
N ARG A 174 20.32 -7.80 2.81
CA ARG A 174 20.66 -8.91 3.70
C ARG A 174 20.03 -10.22 3.27
N ASN A 175 19.12 -10.17 2.31
CA ASN A 175 18.31 -11.31 1.89
C ASN A 175 17.65 -12.03 3.08
N GLU A 176 17.05 -11.26 3.99
CA GLU A 176 16.41 -11.77 5.20
C GLU A 176 14.94 -11.32 5.31
N ILE A 177 14.13 -12.11 6.00
CA ILE A 177 12.76 -11.78 6.36
C ILE A 177 12.69 -11.48 7.86
N ILE A 178 12.14 -10.33 8.21
CA ILE A 178 11.92 -9.88 9.57
C ILE A 178 10.42 -9.89 9.85
N VAL A 179 10.02 -10.49 10.97
CA VAL A 179 8.62 -10.50 11.43
C VAL A 179 8.47 -9.44 12.50
N TYR A 180 7.52 -8.54 12.31
CA TYR A 180 7.18 -7.49 13.27
C TYR A 180 6.16 -7.96 14.29
N ALA A 181 6.13 -7.32 15.45
CA ALA A 181 5.19 -7.65 16.53
C ALA A 181 3.89 -6.85 16.44
N GLU A 182 3.92 -5.75 15.69
CA GLU A 182 2.75 -4.92 15.43
C GLU A 182 1.67 -5.73 14.73
N THR A 183 0.44 -5.42 15.05
CA THR A 183 -0.75 -6.00 14.42
C THR A 183 -1.79 -4.91 14.22
N ILE A 184 -2.58 -5.03 13.18
CA ILE A 184 -3.77 -4.20 12.98
C ILE A 184 -4.98 -5.11 12.76
N GLU A 185 -6.15 -4.61 13.10
CA GLU A 185 -7.42 -5.27 12.79
C GLU A 185 -7.94 -4.71 11.45
N PHE A 186 -8.24 -5.60 10.52
CA PHE A 186 -8.81 -5.21 9.24
C PHE A 186 -10.23 -4.66 9.42
N THR A 187 -10.51 -3.57 8.73
CA THR A 187 -11.85 -3.04 8.53
C THR A 187 -11.99 -2.64 7.06
N SER A 188 -13.10 -2.96 6.44
CA SER A 188 -13.39 -2.56 5.05
C SER A 188 -13.23 -1.05 4.88
N ASP A 189 -12.62 -0.65 3.78
CA ASP A 189 -12.35 0.74 3.44
C ASP A 189 -11.44 1.50 4.42
N MET A 190 -10.75 0.79 5.33
CA MET A 190 -9.80 1.43 6.24
C MET A 190 -8.70 2.17 5.48
N ILE A 191 -8.26 3.29 6.07
CA ILE A 191 -7.07 4.04 5.66
C ILE A 191 -6.18 4.11 6.90
N VAL A 192 -5.02 3.48 6.86
CA VAL A 192 -4.08 3.41 8.00
C VAL A 192 -2.76 4.04 7.60
N GLY A 193 -2.37 5.10 8.31
CA GLY A 193 -1.22 5.92 7.96
C GLY A 193 -1.42 6.68 6.65
N ASN A 194 -0.50 7.56 6.35
CA ASN A 194 -0.43 8.31 5.09
C ASN A 194 1.03 8.62 4.75
N GLY A 195 1.29 9.25 3.63
CA GLY A 195 2.67 9.48 3.19
C GLY A 195 3.48 10.42 4.09
N MET A 196 2.82 11.32 4.83
CA MET A 196 3.47 12.24 5.78
C MET A 196 3.52 11.70 7.22
N ASP A 197 2.58 10.81 7.58
CA ASP A 197 2.48 10.14 8.88
C ASP A 197 2.18 8.65 8.68
N PRO A 198 3.16 7.86 8.20
CA PRO A 198 2.98 6.45 7.95
C PRO A 198 2.87 5.65 9.25
N PHE A 199 2.19 4.52 9.20
CA PHE A 199 2.18 3.58 10.31
C PHE A 199 3.57 2.96 10.49
N GLY A 200 4.24 3.30 11.60
CA GLY A 200 5.61 2.87 11.88
C GLY A 200 5.69 1.41 12.32
N LEU A 201 6.58 0.64 11.70
CA LEU A 201 6.98 -0.68 12.16
C LEU A 201 8.31 -0.56 12.90
N SER A 202 8.30 -0.84 14.22
CA SER A 202 9.48 -0.76 15.05
C SER A 202 10.21 -2.11 15.12
N ARG A 203 11.50 -2.07 14.85
CA ARG A 203 12.37 -3.23 14.99
C ARG A 203 12.47 -3.63 16.47
N ILE A 204 11.58 -4.47 16.94
CA ILE A 204 11.82 -5.19 18.18
C ILE A 204 12.91 -6.20 17.84
N ALA A 205 14.13 -5.96 18.34
CA ALA A 205 15.15 -6.98 18.35
C ALA A 205 14.61 -8.17 19.17
N ARG A 206 13.95 -9.12 18.50
CA ARG A 206 13.78 -10.43 19.10
C ARG A 206 15.17 -11.00 19.23
N SER A 207 15.72 -11.02 20.46
CA SER A 207 16.77 -11.97 20.77
C SER A 207 16.19 -13.33 20.42
N ALA A 208 16.73 -13.94 19.36
CA ALA A 208 16.46 -15.36 19.11
C ALA A 208 16.66 -16.08 20.43
N PRO A 209 15.77 -17.00 20.84
CA PRO A 209 16.07 -17.86 21.96
C PRO A 209 17.37 -18.55 21.60
N GLU A 210 18.47 -18.29 22.36
CA GLU A 210 19.66 -19.11 22.29
C GLU A 210 19.18 -20.52 22.61
N GLU A 211 19.25 -21.43 21.65
CA GLU A 211 19.12 -22.86 21.93
C GLU A 211 20.22 -23.22 22.93
N TYR A 212 19.86 -23.30 24.18
CA TYR A 212 20.75 -23.86 25.18
C TYR A 212 20.84 -25.35 24.91
N ILE A 213 21.90 -25.78 24.22
CA ILE A 213 22.29 -27.17 24.17
C ILE A 213 22.82 -27.48 25.56
N LEU A 214 22.02 -28.14 26.38
CA LEU A 214 22.50 -28.76 27.60
C LEU A 214 23.47 -29.87 27.19
N SER A 215 24.75 -29.62 27.35
CA SER A 215 25.75 -30.69 27.26
C SER A 215 25.46 -31.70 28.34
N ASP A 216 25.48 -32.99 28.00
CA ASP A 216 25.31 -34.09 28.94
C ASP A 216 26.22 -33.90 30.15
N ALA A 217 25.63 -34.04 31.34
CA ALA A 217 26.39 -34.00 32.59
C ALA A 217 27.36 -35.19 32.59
N TYR A 218 28.66 -34.91 32.70
CA TYR A 218 29.65 -35.94 32.89
C TYR A 218 29.42 -36.60 34.28
N PRO A 219 29.27 -37.94 34.33
CA PRO A 219 29.24 -38.62 35.63
C PRO A 219 30.63 -38.58 36.28
N ASN A 220 30.67 -38.20 37.57
CA ASN A 220 31.83 -38.31 38.41
C ASN A 220 32.21 -39.77 38.68
#